data_8a713314bc0c5a88e9885c6b9ef74083
#
_entry.id   8a713314bc0c5a88e9885c6b9ef74083
#
_cell.length_a   1.000
_cell.length_b   1.000
_cell.length_c   1.000
_cell.angle_alpha   90.00
_cell.angle_beta   90.00
_cell.angle_gamma   90.00
#
_symmetry.space_group_name_H-M   'P 1'
#
loop_
_entity.id
_entity.type
_entity.pdbx_description
1 polymer ?
#
loop_
_entity_poly.entity_id
_entity_poly.type
_entity_poly.pdbx_seq_one_letter_code
_entity_poly.pdbx_strand_id
1 'polypeptide(L)'
;MADESQVTPSAFNCEGGLVLNKSTFMMQPGEALELTNFEPDVDGGYRRINGYSKYVSAIVPFTSSSAEKILMVATFGSNVLAARGTSIYSATPGGSSWTSRDSGRTGAGKYKFERFNFDGTDKIVVVDGANTPTVFNPSLVATDIAVDTVGTGQSTSLLVAIASGDTLTGSASHIITVPDTSQFNSSGSLLIGNELFTYASKTATTFKEVTRARESSVAAAHEVGVFVSDQFPPAVAGAKHVAAFKNHMFYSGMSTNKQEVVFSSPFQEGSLKVSIGAGSFKVDDEITGIKVFRDNLFIFCETRIFKLSGSSEANFAVSDVTRNIGCINGDTIQEFAGDLIFLGPDGLRTIAGTARIGDVELGTISSNVQSIFNDNIANATEFDSVVITDKTQYRIFFTKSSVGQNQTKGIICVLKAQKFEFSEIVGIKPSCADSFVSEGNVIVLHGAYQTGYIYRQESGNTFDGTSILGKYRSPDLTFNDPGIRKHMQRVVVNYKPEAAIDADLFVRYDYEDKDSPRPSAYPLDSTDVVAIYGTSTYGVPTYGGTSQPLVRQAVEGSGFAVALRVNDGGTTAPYSLKGFQLEYQLGARR
;
A
#
# COMPACT_ATOMS: atom_id res chain seq x y z
N MET A 1 67.02 9.45 -3.90
CA MET A 1 66.22 8.57 -3.04
C MET A 1 64.82 8.68 -3.52
N ALA A 2 64.30 7.63 -4.12
CA ALA A 2 62.90 7.61 -4.52
C ALA A 2 62.06 7.64 -3.24
N ASP A 3 61.26 8.65 -3.12
CA ASP A 3 60.23 8.75 -2.07
C ASP A 3 59.30 7.55 -2.28
N GLU A 4 59.29 6.61 -1.32
CA GLU A 4 58.32 5.50 -1.37
C GLU A 4 56.95 6.14 -1.38
N SER A 5 56.25 6.04 -2.50
CA SER A 5 54.92 6.62 -2.67
C SER A 5 54.01 6.03 -1.60
N GLN A 6 53.68 6.86 -0.62
CA GLN A 6 52.92 6.47 0.55
C GLN A 6 51.51 6.03 0.13
N VAL A 7 51.12 4.82 0.51
CA VAL A 7 49.75 4.32 0.29
C VAL A 7 48.79 5.13 1.16
N THR A 8 47.80 5.73 0.54
CA THR A 8 46.77 6.54 1.21
C THR A 8 45.51 5.71 1.36
N PRO A 9 45.03 5.46 2.58
CA PRO A 9 43.74 4.82 2.79
C PRO A 9 42.61 5.85 2.78
N SER A 10 41.45 5.50 2.19
CA SER A 10 40.21 6.23 2.30
C SER A 10 39.08 5.25 2.57
N ALA A 11 38.25 5.50 3.58
CA ALA A 11 37.18 4.62 3.96
C ALA A 11 35.85 5.37 4.03
N PHE A 12 34.75 4.67 3.73
CA PHE A 12 33.40 5.19 3.87
C PHE A 12 32.40 4.06 4.21
N ASN A 13 31.34 4.41 4.91
CA ASN A 13 30.22 3.53 5.19
C ASN A 13 29.18 3.61 4.07
N CYS A 14 28.47 2.52 3.82
CA CYS A 14 27.32 2.47 2.93
C CYS A 14 26.11 3.09 3.64
N GLU A 15 25.73 4.31 3.27
CA GLU A 15 24.61 5.05 3.85
C GLU A 15 24.10 6.15 2.91
N GLY A 16 22.87 6.62 3.12
CA GLY A 16 22.24 7.66 2.31
C GLY A 16 21.33 7.13 1.19
N GLY A 17 21.38 5.83 0.90
CA GLY A 17 20.53 5.19 -0.09
C GLY A 17 20.81 5.62 -1.52
N LEU A 18 19.83 5.37 -2.39
CA LEU A 18 19.84 5.76 -3.80
C LEU A 18 19.61 7.28 -3.95
N VAL A 19 20.52 7.96 -4.63
CA VAL A 19 20.49 9.41 -4.84
C VAL A 19 20.68 9.73 -6.32
N LEU A 20 19.64 10.28 -6.95
CA LEU A 20 19.63 10.59 -8.38
C LEU A 20 19.46 12.09 -8.69
N ASN A 21 19.28 12.91 -7.66
CA ASN A 21 19.05 14.35 -7.79
C ASN A 21 20.32 15.19 -7.64
N LYS A 22 21.49 14.54 -7.40
CA LYS A 22 22.78 15.21 -7.25
C LYS A 22 23.73 14.82 -8.37
N SER A 23 24.61 15.74 -8.74
CA SER A 23 25.80 15.37 -9.53
C SER A 23 26.72 14.45 -8.73
N THR A 24 27.39 13.51 -9.38
CA THR A 24 28.34 12.59 -8.76
C THR A 24 29.43 13.31 -7.96
N PHE A 25 29.80 14.54 -8.33
CA PHE A 25 30.74 15.39 -7.59
C PHE A 25 30.22 15.88 -6.23
N MET A 26 28.91 15.95 -6.07
CA MET A 26 28.26 16.46 -4.85
C MET A 26 27.73 15.35 -3.96
N MET A 27 27.84 14.11 -4.42
CA MET A 27 27.40 12.94 -3.65
C MET A 27 28.39 12.60 -2.54
N GLN A 28 27.86 12.12 -1.43
CA GLN A 28 28.68 11.55 -0.36
C GLN A 28 29.18 10.16 -0.76
N PRO A 29 30.36 9.74 -0.34
CA PRO A 29 30.92 8.44 -0.75
C PRO A 29 30.04 7.22 -0.47
N GLY A 30 29.21 7.27 0.57
CA GLY A 30 28.31 6.18 0.95
C GLY A 30 26.98 6.13 0.20
N GLU A 31 26.58 7.24 -0.44
CA GLU A 31 25.38 7.29 -1.28
C GLU A 31 25.54 6.36 -2.50
N ALA A 32 24.46 5.93 -3.09
CA ALA A 32 24.46 5.04 -4.25
C ALA A 32 23.90 5.70 -5.49
N LEU A 33 24.56 5.51 -6.65
CA LEU A 33 24.03 5.83 -7.98
C LEU A 33 23.16 4.71 -8.55
N GLU A 34 23.40 3.47 -8.14
CA GLU A 34 22.58 2.30 -8.43
C GLU A 34 22.46 1.48 -7.14
N LEU A 35 21.24 1.18 -6.72
CA LEU A 35 20.95 0.38 -5.55
C LEU A 35 19.69 -0.44 -5.83
N THR A 36 19.89 -1.59 -6.45
CA THR A 36 18.81 -2.48 -6.89
C THR A 36 18.86 -3.78 -6.11
N ASN A 37 17.73 -4.20 -5.53
CA ASN A 37 17.60 -5.40 -4.71
C ASN A 37 18.56 -5.44 -3.50
N PHE A 38 19.00 -4.27 -3.09
CA PHE A 38 19.58 -4.00 -1.79
C PHE A 38 18.66 -3.02 -1.05
N GLU A 39 18.42 -3.26 0.21
CA GLU A 39 17.65 -2.38 1.08
C GLU A 39 18.58 -1.64 2.05
N PRO A 40 18.34 -0.34 2.33
CA PRO A 40 19.00 0.32 3.44
C PRO A 40 18.70 -0.42 4.74
N ASP A 41 19.74 -0.85 5.44
CA ASP A 41 19.64 -1.62 6.68
C ASP A 41 19.55 -0.67 7.88
N VAL A 42 18.62 -0.91 8.80
CA VAL A 42 18.45 -0.13 10.03
C VAL A 42 19.74 -0.13 10.86
N ASP A 43 20.45 -1.27 10.89
CA ASP A 43 21.74 -1.43 11.55
C ASP A 43 22.93 -0.82 10.77
N GLY A 44 22.65 -0.08 9.70
CA GLY A 44 23.63 0.51 8.79
C GLY A 44 24.04 -0.42 7.66
N GLY A 45 24.44 0.18 6.54
CA GLY A 45 24.81 -0.53 5.33
C GLY A 45 23.64 -0.78 4.39
N TYR A 46 23.91 -1.55 3.33
CA TYR A 46 22.91 -2.00 2.35
C TYR A 46 22.83 -3.51 2.38
N ARG A 47 21.67 -4.05 2.75
CA ARG A 47 21.43 -5.48 2.84
C ARG A 47 20.76 -5.99 1.56
N ARG A 48 21.24 -7.09 0.98
CA ARG A 48 20.51 -7.75 -0.11
C ARG A 48 19.13 -8.21 0.40
N ILE A 49 18.08 -7.97 -0.36
CA ILE A 49 16.72 -8.34 0.01
C ILE A 49 16.56 -9.87 0.08
N ASN A 50 15.62 -10.32 0.89
CA ASN A 50 15.15 -11.69 0.85
C ASN A 50 14.30 -11.95 -0.40
N GLY A 51 14.11 -13.22 -0.71
CA GLY A 51 13.24 -13.65 -1.79
C GLY A 51 11.77 -13.74 -1.37
N TYR A 52 11.04 -14.53 -2.14
CA TYR A 52 9.68 -14.94 -1.83
C TYR A 52 9.44 -16.39 -2.20
N SER A 53 8.49 -17.02 -1.52
CA SER A 53 8.05 -18.39 -1.78
C SER A 53 6.53 -18.47 -1.83
N LYS A 54 5.99 -19.53 -2.42
CA LYS A 54 4.54 -19.76 -2.46
C LYS A 54 3.99 -19.89 -1.03
N TYR A 55 2.97 -19.08 -0.73
CA TYR A 55 2.27 -19.14 0.56
C TYR A 55 1.19 -20.23 0.57
N VAL A 56 0.58 -20.45 -0.60
CA VAL A 56 -0.29 -21.59 -0.90
C VAL A 56 0.30 -22.28 -2.14
N SER A 57 0.49 -23.59 -2.08
CA SER A 57 1.16 -24.35 -3.15
C SER A 57 0.33 -24.43 -4.43
N ALA A 58 -1.01 -24.30 -4.32
CA ALA A 58 -1.93 -24.29 -5.44
C ALA A 58 -2.11 -22.90 -6.02
N ILE A 59 -2.30 -22.84 -7.33
CA ILE A 59 -2.74 -21.64 -8.04
C ILE A 59 -4.17 -21.28 -7.64
N VAL A 60 -4.46 -19.98 -7.44
CA VAL A 60 -5.83 -19.52 -7.23
C VAL A 60 -6.67 -19.85 -8.48
N PRO A 61 -7.81 -20.55 -8.36
CA PRO A 61 -8.60 -20.98 -9.50
C PRO A 61 -9.06 -19.79 -10.35
N PHE A 62 -9.23 -20.05 -11.63
CA PHE A 62 -9.62 -19.05 -12.60
C PHE A 62 -10.52 -19.66 -13.68
N THR A 63 -11.64 -19.04 -13.94
CA THR A 63 -12.70 -19.56 -14.83
C THR A 63 -12.81 -18.85 -16.16
N SER A 64 -12.07 -17.75 -16.38
CA SER A 64 -12.11 -16.94 -17.59
C SER A 64 -10.72 -16.78 -18.20
N SER A 65 -10.61 -16.62 -19.51
CA SER A 65 -9.36 -16.53 -20.26
C SER A 65 -8.68 -15.15 -20.22
N SER A 66 -9.25 -14.15 -19.57
CA SER A 66 -8.84 -12.75 -19.75
C SER A 66 -8.18 -12.07 -18.56
N ALA A 67 -8.34 -12.53 -17.33
CA ALA A 67 -7.74 -11.89 -16.16
C ALA A 67 -6.77 -12.84 -15.44
N GLU A 68 -5.51 -12.57 -15.53
CA GLU A 68 -4.47 -13.44 -15.00
C GLU A 68 -4.04 -13.04 -13.58
N LYS A 69 -4.20 -11.76 -13.23
CA LYS A 69 -3.75 -11.21 -11.97
C LYS A 69 -4.65 -11.57 -10.78
N ILE A 70 -4.06 -11.62 -9.61
CA ILE A 70 -4.79 -11.67 -8.34
C ILE A 70 -5.33 -10.26 -8.03
N LEU A 71 -6.59 -10.15 -7.67
CA LEU A 71 -7.26 -8.87 -7.41
C LEU A 71 -7.29 -8.50 -5.93
N MET A 72 -7.12 -9.48 -5.04
CA MET A 72 -7.04 -9.30 -3.59
C MET A 72 -6.19 -10.39 -2.97
N VAL A 73 -5.44 -10.05 -1.96
CA VAL A 73 -4.92 -10.98 -0.94
C VAL A 73 -5.21 -10.39 0.43
N ALA A 74 -5.81 -11.16 1.31
CA ALA A 74 -6.09 -10.75 2.69
C ALA A 74 -6.02 -11.97 3.60
N THR A 75 -5.50 -11.79 4.79
CA THR A 75 -5.57 -12.84 5.82
C THR A 75 -6.78 -12.61 6.71
N PHE A 76 -7.45 -13.69 7.07
CA PHE A 76 -8.60 -13.64 7.97
C PHE A 76 -8.67 -14.91 8.81
N GLY A 77 -8.53 -14.77 10.12
CA GLY A 77 -8.33 -15.91 11.02
C GLY A 77 -7.10 -16.72 10.63
N SER A 78 -7.25 -18.03 10.51
CA SER A 78 -6.21 -18.96 10.05
C SER A 78 -6.17 -19.15 8.53
N ASN A 79 -6.92 -18.37 7.77
CA ASN A 79 -7.04 -18.51 6.32
C ASN A 79 -6.46 -17.32 5.58
N VAL A 80 -6.13 -17.52 4.31
CA VAL A 80 -5.90 -16.47 3.34
C VAL A 80 -7.07 -16.43 2.37
N LEU A 81 -7.59 -15.22 2.14
CA LEU A 81 -8.58 -14.92 1.11
C LEU A 81 -7.87 -14.37 -0.13
N ALA A 82 -8.30 -14.79 -1.31
CA ALA A 82 -7.81 -14.28 -2.58
C ALA A 82 -8.97 -14.08 -3.55
N ALA A 83 -8.99 -12.93 -4.25
CA ALA A 83 -9.92 -12.70 -5.34
C ALA A 83 -9.19 -12.88 -6.68
N ARG A 84 -9.81 -13.60 -7.60
CA ARG A 84 -9.34 -13.76 -8.98
C ARG A 84 -10.51 -13.97 -9.94
N GLY A 85 -10.51 -13.24 -11.05
CA GLY A 85 -11.64 -13.26 -11.98
C GLY A 85 -12.93 -12.77 -11.32
N THR A 86 -13.96 -13.61 -11.31
CA THR A 86 -15.29 -13.31 -10.78
C THR A 86 -15.59 -13.98 -9.43
N SER A 87 -14.55 -14.43 -8.71
CA SER A 87 -14.75 -15.21 -7.48
C SER A 87 -13.73 -14.87 -6.40
N ILE A 88 -14.13 -15.07 -5.16
CA ILE A 88 -13.29 -14.99 -3.96
C ILE A 88 -13.11 -16.40 -3.42
N TYR A 89 -11.88 -16.73 -3.11
CA TYR A 89 -11.46 -18.05 -2.63
C TYR A 89 -10.80 -17.94 -1.27
N SER A 90 -10.80 -19.02 -0.52
CA SER A 90 -9.97 -19.16 0.70
C SER A 90 -9.11 -20.42 0.66
N ALA A 91 -7.96 -20.34 1.31
CA ALA A 91 -7.08 -21.48 1.57
C ALA A 91 -6.40 -21.33 2.93
N THR A 92 -5.86 -22.43 3.45
CA THR A 92 -4.96 -22.39 4.61
C THR A 92 -3.52 -22.14 4.17
N PRO A 93 -2.68 -21.49 4.98
CA PRO A 93 -1.23 -21.40 4.73
C PRO A 93 -0.61 -22.78 4.47
N GLY A 94 0.24 -22.87 3.44
CA GLY A 94 0.85 -24.15 3.04
C GLY A 94 -0.11 -25.15 2.38
N GLY A 95 -1.39 -24.81 2.25
CA GLY A 95 -2.41 -25.68 1.66
C GLY A 95 -2.18 -25.94 0.16
N SER A 96 -2.81 -27.00 -0.34
CA SER A 96 -2.72 -27.44 -1.74
C SER A 96 -4.01 -27.27 -2.52
N SER A 97 -5.00 -26.58 -1.97
CA SER A 97 -6.30 -26.34 -2.63
C SER A 97 -6.94 -25.04 -2.18
N TRP A 98 -7.82 -24.51 -3.03
CA TRP A 98 -8.64 -23.34 -2.76
C TRP A 98 -10.12 -23.72 -2.70
N THR A 99 -10.85 -23.11 -1.78
CA THR A 99 -12.30 -23.25 -1.66
C THR A 99 -12.97 -21.97 -2.10
N SER A 100 -13.94 -22.04 -3.03
CA SER A 100 -14.75 -20.89 -3.43
C SER A 100 -15.64 -20.45 -2.25
N ARG A 101 -15.65 -19.15 -1.98
CA ARG A 101 -16.44 -18.53 -0.90
C ARG A 101 -17.50 -17.58 -1.43
N ASP A 102 -17.23 -16.97 -2.56
CA ASP A 102 -18.15 -16.10 -3.27
C ASP A 102 -17.86 -16.22 -4.77
N SER A 103 -18.89 -16.15 -5.62
CA SER A 103 -18.76 -16.35 -7.06
C SER A 103 -19.82 -15.61 -7.84
N GLY A 104 -19.61 -15.44 -9.14
CA GLY A 104 -20.57 -14.75 -10.01
C GLY A 104 -20.49 -13.23 -9.91
N ARG A 105 -19.42 -12.68 -9.35
CA ARG A 105 -19.22 -11.23 -9.28
C ARG A 105 -18.96 -10.66 -10.67
N THR A 106 -19.43 -9.45 -10.91
CA THR A 106 -19.10 -8.69 -12.12
C THR A 106 -17.60 -8.42 -12.16
N GLY A 107 -16.98 -8.43 -13.33
CA GLY A 107 -15.56 -8.17 -13.51
C GLY A 107 -15.15 -6.88 -12.82
N ALA A 108 -14.47 -7.03 -11.71
CA ALA A 108 -14.12 -5.96 -10.80
C ALA A 108 -12.70 -5.46 -11.07
N GLY A 109 -12.41 -4.28 -10.53
CA GLY A 109 -11.06 -3.79 -10.36
C GLY A 109 -10.35 -4.49 -9.20
N LYS A 110 -9.32 -3.86 -8.68
CA LYS A 110 -8.64 -4.30 -7.47
C LYS A 110 -9.57 -4.17 -6.26
N TYR A 111 -9.56 -5.17 -5.39
CA TYR A 111 -10.37 -5.19 -4.19
C TYR A 111 -9.69 -4.43 -3.05
N LYS A 112 -10.50 -3.80 -2.21
CA LYS A 112 -10.13 -3.30 -0.89
C LYS A 112 -10.89 -4.06 0.18
N PHE A 113 -10.33 -4.09 1.38
CA PHE A 113 -10.97 -4.76 2.52
C PHE A 113 -10.67 -4.03 3.81
N GLU A 114 -11.54 -4.25 4.79
CA GLU A 114 -11.34 -3.78 6.16
C GLU A 114 -11.69 -4.91 7.13
N ARG A 115 -10.81 -5.17 8.09
CA ARG A 115 -11.06 -6.10 9.20
C ARG A 115 -11.63 -5.31 10.36
N PHE A 116 -12.71 -5.78 10.93
CA PHE A 116 -13.40 -5.06 12.00
C PHE A 116 -14.08 -6.02 12.99
N ASN A 117 -14.43 -5.47 14.16
CA ASN A 117 -15.14 -6.19 15.20
C ASN A 117 -16.08 -5.22 15.93
N PHE A 118 -17.34 -5.15 15.52
CA PHE A 118 -18.33 -4.26 16.10
C PHE A 118 -19.18 -4.92 17.19
N ASP A 119 -19.33 -6.23 17.14
CA ASP A 119 -20.24 -7.02 18.00
C ASP A 119 -19.50 -8.10 18.82
N GLY A 120 -18.19 -8.02 18.91
CA GLY A 120 -17.36 -9.06 19.53
C GLY A 120 -16.97 -10.20 18.58
N THR A 121 -17.42 -10.14 17.32
CA THR A 121 -17.10 -11.13 16.29
C THR A 121 -16.22 -10.49 15.22
N ASP A 122 -15.07 -11.09 14.96
CA ASP A 122 -14.19 -10.61 13.88
C ASP A 122 -14.83 -10.85 12.52
N LYS A 123 -14.88 -9.82 11.71
CA LYS A 123 -15.41 -9.86 10.34
C LYS A 123 -14.45 -9.15 9.38
N ILE A 124 -14.59 -9.43 8.10
CA ILE A 124 -13.89 -8.70 7.04
C ILE A 124 -14.91 -8.29 5.99
N VAL A 125 -14.93 -7.01 5.66
CA VAL A 125 -15.72 -6.48 4.56
C VAL A 125 -14.83 -6.26 3.35
N VAL A 126 -15.38 -6.54 2.17
CA VAL A 126 -14.65 -6.47 0.89
C VAL A 126 -15.46 -5.61 -0.09
N VAL A 127 -14.77 -4.71 -0.79
CA VAL A 127 -15.31 -3.85 -1.85
C VAL A 127 -14.44 -3.94 -3.10
N ASP A 128 -15.01 -3.79 -4.29
CA ASP A 128 -14.31 -4.02 -5.56
C ASP A 128 -14.58 -2.97 -6.65
N GLY A 129 -15.39 -1.96 -6.35
CA GLY A 129 -15.73 -0.90 -7.29
C GLY A 129 -16.82 -1.24 -8.32
N ALA A 130 -17.38 -2.45 -8.28
CA ALA A 130 -18.40 -2.90 -9.22
C ALA A 130 -19.60 -3.56 -8.54
N ASN A 131 -19.37 -4.38 -7.53
CA ASN A 131 -20.41 -5.16 -6.86
C ASN A 131 -20.84 -4.52 -5.53
N THR A 132 -21.88 -5.06 -4.93
CA THR A 132 -22.27 -4.75 -3.56
C THR A 132 -21.16 -5.21 -2.61
N PRO A 133 -20.81 -4.42 -1.56
CA PRO A 133 -19.88 -4.85 -0.54
C PRO A 133 -20.30 -6.17 0.10
N THR A 134 -19.34 -7.06 0.32
CA THR A 134 -19.58 -8.39 0.90
C THR A 134 -18.86 -8.51 2.22
N VAL A 135 -19.54 -9.03 3.23
CA VAL A 135 -18.98 -9.30 4.57
C VAL A 135 -18.76 -10.79 4.72
N PHE A 136 -17.58 -11.17 5.20
CA PHE A 136 -17.28 -12.54 5.60
C PHE A 136 -17.24 -12.63 7.13
N ASN A 137 -17.92 -13.61 7.67
CA ASN A 137 -17.86 -13.97 9.08
C ASN A 137 -16.67 -14.92 9.38
N PRO A 138 -16.38 -15.28 10.63
CA PRO A 138 -15.29 -16.20 10.98
C PRO A 138 -15.35 -17.57 10.30
N SER A 139 -16.55 -18.03 9.94
CA SER A 139 -16.75 -19.28 9.20
C SER A 139 -16.59 -19.11 7.67
N LEU A 140 -16.17 -17.93 7.22
CA LEU A 140 -16.00 -17.56 5.80
C LEU A 140 -17.29 -17.69 4.97
N VAL A 141 -18.43 -17.44 5.60
CA VAL A 141 -19.71 -17.30 4.89
C VAL A 141 -19.81 -15.87 4.40
N ALA A 142 -19.98 -15.72 3.10
CA ALA A 142 -20.19 -14.43 2.43
C ALA A 142 -21.64 -13.96 2.59
N THR A 143 -21.83 -12.69 2.88
CA THR A 143 -23.14 -12.03 2.93
C THR A 143 -23.01 -10.65 2.33
N ASP A 144 -23.77 -10.38 1.28
CA ASP A 144 -23.81 -9.04 0.70
C ASP A 144 -24.54 -8.08 1.64
N ILE A 145 -24.04 -6.86 1.70
CA ILE A 145 -24.70 -5.79 2.45
C ILE A 145 -26.06 -5.53 1.81
N ALA A 146 -27.11 -5.58 2.62
CA ALA A 146 -28.45 -5.32 2.15
C ALA A 146 -28.54 -3.90 1.59
N VAL A 147 -28.88 -3.79 0.32
CA VAL A 147 -29.16 -2.50 -0.32
C VAL A 147 -30.58 -2.13 0.08
N ASP A 148 -30.73 -1.13 0.94
CA ASP A 148 -32.03 -0.52 1.18
C ASP A 148 -32.59 0.02 -0.14
N THR A 149 -33.88 -0.10 -0.36
CA THR A 149 -34.54 0.31 -1.61
C THR A 149 -34.23 1.78 -1.89
N VAL A 150 -33.50 2.05 -2.94
CA VAL A 150 -33.20 3.42 -3.35
C VAL A 150 -34.48 4.09 -3.80
N GLY A 151 -34.86 5.20 -3.20
CA GLY A 151 -35.95 6.04 -3.65
C GLY A 151 -35.67 6.67 -5.01
N THR A 152 -36.71 7.22 -5.64
CA THR A 152 -36.57 7.91 -6.94
C THR A 152 -35.97 9.31 -6.83
N GLY A 153 -35.60 9.75 -5.62
CA GLY A 153 -35.05 11.07 -5.37
C GLY A 153 -36.12 12.17 -5.24
N GLN A 154 -37.36 11.78 -5.03
CA GLN A 154 -38.48 12.72 -4.95
C GLN A 154 -38.68 13.23 -3.53
N SER A 155 -39.09 14.47 -3.42
CA SER A 155 -39.43 15.08 -2.14
C SER A 155 -40.65 16.00 -2.26
N THR A 156 -41.41 16.09 -1.18
CA THR A 156 -42.58 16.97 -1.02
C THR A 156 -42.60 17.46 0.43
N SER A 157 -43.61 18.18 0.83
CA SER A 157 -43.76 18.65 2.22
C SER A 157 -45.02 18.12 2.86
N LEU A 158 -45.00 17.90 4.17
CA LEU A 158 -46.14 17.47 4.95
C LEU A 158 -47.17 18.59 5.08
N LEU A 159 -48.43 18.34 4.73
CA LEU A 159 -49.51 19.33 4.88
C LEU A 159 -50.33 19.16 6.16
N VAL A 160 -50.32 17.99 6.77
CA VAL A 160 -51.01 17.69 8.02
C VAL A 160 -50.02 17.09 8.99
N ALA A 161 -49.89 17.67 10.18
CA ALA A 161 -48.99 17.18 11.21
C ALA A 161 -49.32 15.72 11.61
N ILE A 162 -48.29 14.96 11.96
CA ILE A 162 -48.42 13.59 12.47
C ILE A 162 -47.98 13.61 13.94
N ALA A 163 -48.87 13.27 14.85
CA ALA A 163 -48.50 13.20 16.27
C ALA A 163 -47.69 11.92 16.58
N SER A 164 -46.86 11.98 17.59
CA SER A 164 -46.04 10.82 18.01
C SER A 164 -46.88 9.60 18.42
N GLY A 165 -48.13 9.86 18.92
CA GLY A 165 -49.09 8.82 19.32
C GLY A 165 -50.01 8.31 18.22
N ASP A 166 -49.92 8.83 16.99
CA ASP A 166 -50.78 8.36 15.88
C ASP A 166 -50.43 6.91 15.54
N THR A 167 -51.46 6.08 15.46
CA THR A 167 -51.34 4.67 15.11
C THR A 167 -51.59 4.47 13.60
N LEU A 168 -50.52 4.51 12.81
CA LEU A 168 -50.58 4.23 11.37
C LEU A 168 -50.09 2.79 11.12
N THR A 169 -51.01 1.88 10.89
CA THR A 169 -50.77 0.42 10.80
C THR A 169 -51.22 -0.20 9.45
N GLY A 170 -51.29 0.61 8.39
CA GLY A 170 -51.63 0.14 7.06
C GLY A 170 -53.13 0.06 6.75
N SER A 171 -54.00 0.63 7.59
CA SER A 171 -55.46 0.71 7.28
C SER A 171 -55.75 1.73 6.18
N ALA A 172 -56.80 1.55 5.42
CA ALA A 172 -57.24 2.46 4.36
C ALA A 172 -57.45 3.91 4.81
N SER A 173 -57.74 4.12 6.09
CA SER A 173 -57.91 5.44 6.72
C SER A 173 -56.56 6.08 7.15
N HIS A 174 -55.47 5.33 7.14
CA HIS A 174 -54.15 5.82 7.52
C HIS A 174 -53.52 6.50 6.32
N ILE A 175 -53.50 7.81 6.32
CA ILE A 175 -53.03 8.66 5.21
C ILE A 175 -51.96 9.66 5.65
N ILE A 176 -51.07 10.01 4.74
CA ILE A 176 -50.19 11.17 4.84
C ILE A 176 -50.56 12.13 3.71
N THR A 177 -50.88 13.38 4.05
CA THR A 177 -51.30 14.40 3.12
C THR A 177 -50.17 15.33 2.76
N VAL A 178 -49.96 15.50 1.45
CA VAL A 178 -48.87 16.29 0.84
C VAL A 178 -49.44 17.11 -0.34
N PRO A 179 -48.75 18.14 -0.82
CA PRO A 179 -49.19 18.96 -1.97
C PRO A 179 -49.34 18.16 -3.26
N ASP A 180 -48.40 17.26 -3.55
CA ASP A 180 -48.36 16.46 -4.77
C ASP A 180 -47.62 15.15 -4.56
N THR A 181 -48.19 14.06 -5.07
CA THR A 181 -47.56 12.73 -5.06
C THR A 181 -47.21 12.25 -6.48
N SER A 182 -47.42 13.07 -7.52
CA SER A 182 -47.30 12.62 -8.92
C SER A 182 -45.94 11.98 -9.24
N GLN A 183 -44.87 12.51 -8.63
CA GLN A 183 -43.49 12.06 -8.84
C GLN A 183 -43.11 10.77 -8.08
N PHE A 184 -43.93 10.35 -7.10
CA PHE A 184 -43.67 9.15 -6.30
C PHE A 184 -44.24 7.90 -6.98
N ASN A 185 -43.67 6.73 -6.65
CA ASN A 185 -44.21 5.44 -7.10
C ASN A 185 -45.62 5.19 -6.58
N SER A 186 -46.35 4.22 -7.16
CA SER A 186 -47.72 3.85 -6.73
C SER A 186 -47.78 3.29 -5.30
N SER A 187 -46.70 2.69 -4.83
CA SER A 187 -46.46 2.20 -3.47
C SER A 187 -44.99 2.29 -3.14
N GLY A 188 -44.61 2.29 -1.88
CA GLY A 188 -43.19 2.40 -1.49
C GLY A 188 -42.99 2.80 -0.05
N SER A 189 -41.84 3.40 0.20
CA SER A 189 -41.43 3.91 1.51
C SER A 189 -41.20 5.42 1.46
N LEU A 190 -41.40 6.08 2.59
CA LEU A 190 -41.17 7.52 2.78
C LEU A 190 -40.34 7.74 4.03
N LEU A 191 -39.43 8.68 3.96
CA LEU A 191 -38.67 9.20 5.10
C LEU A 191 -39.24 10.57 5.48
N ILE A 192 -39.63 10.75 6.75
CA ILE A 192 -40.05 12.01 7.34
C ILE A 192 -39.22 12.24 8.59
N GLY A 193 -38.32 13.22 8.58
CA GLY A 193 -37.30 13.31 9.61
C GLY A 193 -36.44 12.04 9.62
N ASN A 194 -36.40 11.37 10.80
CA ASN A 194 -35.67 10.10 10.96
C ASN A 194 -36.63 8.89 11.04
N GLU A 195 -37.91 9.07 10.74
CA GLU A 195 -38.91 8.00 10.80
C GLU A 195 -39.22 7.48 9.39
N LEU A 196 -39.21 6.15 9.25
CA LEU A 196 -39.54 5.46 8.02
C LEU A 196 -41.02 5.01 8.03
N PHE A 197 -41.69 5.34 6.95
CA PHE A 197 -43.07 4.95 6.67
C PHE A 197 -43.12 4.09 5.42
N THR A 198 -44.10 3.21 5.33
CA THR A 198 -44.47 2.53 4.08
C THR A 198 -45.88 2.89 3.70
N TYR A 199 -46.20 2.95 2.40
CA TYR A 199 -47.54 3.15 1.87
C TYR A 199 -47.82 2.15 0.77
N ALA A 200 -49.09 1.68 0.67
CA ALA A 200 -49.48 0.68 -0.29
C ALA A 200 -50.15 1.29 -1.53
N SER A 201 -50.68 2.51 -1.44
CA SER A 201 -51.30 3.21 -2.56
C SER A 201 -51.25 4.73 -2.40
N LYS A 202 -51.54 5.49 -3.45
CA LYS A 202 -51.54 6.96 -3.41
C LYS A 202 -52.69 7.55 -4.23
N THR A 203 -53.05 8.80 -3.93
CA THR A 203 -53.84 9.70 -4.76
C THR A 203 -52.98 10.86 -5.24
N ALA A 204 -53.54 11.87 -5.86
CA ALA A 204 -52.79 13.05 -6.28
C ALA A 204 -52.14 13.81 -5.11
N THR A 205 -52.74 13.73 -3.91
CA THR A 205 -52.28 14.53 -2.74
C THR A 205 -52.12 13.71 -1.46
N THR A 206 -52.32 12.40 -1.50
CA THR A 206 -52.20 11.55 -0.29
C THR A 206 -51.47 10.25 -0.55
N PHE A 207 -50.65 9.83 0.36
CA PHE A 207 -50.21 8.45 0.51
C PHE A 207 -51.20 7.71 1.41
N LYS A 208 -51.59 6.50 1.06
CA LYS A 208 -52.63 5.71 1.72
C LYS A 208 -52.12 4.37 2.23
N GLU A 209 -52.86 3.80 3.17
CA GLU A 209 -52.48 2.53 3.81
C GLU A 209 -51.09 2.61 4.41
N VAL A 210 -50.86 3.73 5.12
CA VAL A 210 -49.56 4.07 5.66
C VAL A 210 -49.30 3.27 6.94
N THR A 211 -48.12 2.69 7.00
CA THR A 211 -47.58 2.09 8.24
C THR A 211 -46.36 2.87 8.67
N ARG A 212 -46.28 3.29 9.93
CA ARG A 212 -45.17 4.05 10.49
C ARG A 212 -44.17 3.18 11.28
N ALA A 213 -43.13 3.79 11.73
CA ALA A 213 -42.07 3.18 12.57
C ALA A 213 -41.53 1.87 11.95
N ARG A 214 -41.33 1.88 10.63
CA ARG A 214 -40.79 0.73 9.92
C ARG A 214 -39.28 0.60 10.15
N GLU A 215 -38.77 -0.61 10.00
CA GLU A 215 -37.36 -0.94 10.03
C GLU A 215 -36.63 -0.41 11.28
N SER A 216 -37.30 -0.53 12.44
CA SER A 216 -36.76 -0.09 13.74
C SER A 216 -36.67 1.42 13.92
N SER A 217 -37.22 2.24 13.01
CA SER A 217 -37.37 3.68 13.27
C SER A 217 -38.34 3.94 14.41
N VAL A 218 -38.14 5.06 15.13
CA VAL A 218 -38.96 5.42 16.27
C VAL A 218 -40.07 6.39 15.84
N ALA A 219 -41.33 6.12 16.25
CA ALA A 219 -42.42 7.02 16.00
C ALA A 219 -42.21 8.38 16.66
N ALA A 220 -42.18 9.45 15.88
CA ALA A 220 -41.93 10.83 16.32
C ALA A 220 -43.06 11.76 15.88
N ALA A 221 -43.20 12.93 16.48
CA ALA A 221 -44.07 13.98 15.97
C ALA A 221 -43.44 14.66 14.76
N HIS A 222 -44.21 14.90 13.71
CA HIS A 222 -43.81 15.61 12.52
C HIS A 222 -44.74 16.80 12.26
N GLU A 223 -44.16 17.99 12.23
CA GLU A 223 -44.89 19.23 12.01
C GLU A 223 -45.22 19.45 10.53
N VAL A 224 -46.19 20.31 10.26
CA VAL A 224 -46.52 20.76 8.90
C VAL A 224 -45.31 21.44 8.27
N GLY A 225 -45.04 21.14 7.00
CA GLY A 225 -43.89 21.67 6.26
C GLY A 225 -42.61 20.84 6.35
N VAL A 226 -42.56 19.82 7.21
CA VAL A 226 -41.45 18.88 7.22
C VAL A 226 -41.34 18.14 5.88
N PHE A 227 -40.14 17.93 5.39
CA PHE A 227 -39.91 17.19 4.16
C PHE A 227 -40.35 15.74 4.28
N VAL A 228 -41.08 15.29 3.27
CA VAL A 228 -41.45 13.90 3.00
C VAL A 228 -40.63 13.48 1.79
N SER A 229 -39.76 12.53 1.92
CA SER A 229 -38.84 12.12 0.86
C SER A 229 -38.89 10.61 0.66
N ASP A 230 -38.72 10.16 -0.55
CA ASP A 230 -38.38 8.77 -0.86
C ASP A 230 -36.89 8.57 -1.04
N GLN A 231 -36.09 9.58 -0.67
CA GLN A 231 -34.63 9.47 -0.65
C GLN A 231 -34.19 8.63 0.53
N PHE A 232 -33.60 7.52 0.21
CA PHE A 232 -32.85 6.71 1.15
C PHE A 232 -31.36 6.99 0.99
N PRO A 233 -30.52 6.60 1.98
CA PRO A 233 -29.08 6.71 1.83
C PRO A 233 -28.65 6.08 0.50
N PRO A 234 -27.71 6.68 -0.20
CA PRO A 234 -27.25 6.18 -1.49
C PRO A 234 -26.75 4.75 -1.35
N ALA A 235 -27.02 3.95 -2.38
CA ALA A 235 -26.54 2.59 -2.44
C ALA A 235 -25.01 2.57 -2.41
N VAL A 236 -24.43 1.66 -1.63
CA VAL A 236 -22.98 1.44 -1.55
C VAL A 236 -22.47 0.46 -2.62
N ALA A 237 -23.34 0.00 -3.52
CA ALA A 237 -22.94 -0.82 -4.64
C ALA A 237 -21.89 -0.11 -5.50
N GLY A 238 -20.84 -0.80 -5.86
CA GLY A 238 -19.71 -0.23 -6.58
C GLY A 238 -18.76 0.62 -5.72
N ALA A 239 -18.83 0.52 -4.39
CA ALA A 239 -17.83 1.16 -3.52
C ALA A 239 -16.43 0.62 -3.80
N LYS A 240 -15.46 1.53 -3.88
CA LYS A 240 -14.04 1.22 -4.09
C LYS A 240 -13.23 1.25 -2.80
N HIS A 241 -13.70 1.99 -1.81
CA HIS A 241 -12.97 2.21 -0.56
C HIS A 241 -13.87 1.91 0.62
N VAL A 242 -13.28 1.34 1.66
CA VAL A 242 -13.95 0.98 2.90
C VAL A 242 -13.03 1.22 4.08
N ALA A 243 -13.58 1.68 5.21
CA ALA A 243 -12.87 1.84 6.46
C ALA A 243 -13.84 1.76 7.65
N ALA A 244 -13.41 1.14 8.74
CA ALA A 244 -14.16 1.11 10.00
C ALA A 244 -13.73 2.28 10.89
N PHE A 245 -14.67 3.16 11.26
CA PHE A 245 -14.39 4.31 12.10
C PHE A 245 -15.53 4.57 13.09
N LYS A 246 -15.21 4.68 14.40
CA LYS A 246 -16.16 4.97 15.49
C LYS A 246 -17.43 4.10 15.43
N ASN A 247 -17.23 2.79 15.24
CA ASN A 247 -18.29 1.76 15.15
C ASN A 247 -19.22 1.87 13.91
N HIS A 248 -18.88 2.71 12.95
CA HIS A 248 -19.54 2.79 11.64
C HIS A 248 -18.61 2.23 10.56
N MET A 249 -19.20 1.62 9.55
CA MET A 249 -18.48 1.26 8.33
C MET A 249 -18.68 2.36 7.29
N PHE A 250 -17.58 2.91 6.80
CA PHE A 250 -17.57 3.98 5.78
C PHE A 250 -17.26 3.40 4.41
N TYR A 251 -18.03 3.81 3.43
CA TYR A 251 -17.92 3.41 2.03
C TYR A 251 -17.77 4.64 1.15
N SER A 252 -16.91 4.57 0.12
CA SER A 252 -16.75 5.67 -0.83
C SER A 252 -16.25 5.20 -2.19
N GLY A 253 -16.20 6.11 -3.16
CA GLY A 253 -15.73 5.83 -4.51
C GLY A 253 -16.73 5.06 -5.36
N MET A 254 -18.04 5.17 -5.08
CA MET A 254 -19.09 4.61 -5.93
C MET A 254 -19.05 5.28 -7.30
N SER A 255 -19.19 4.47 -8.37
CA SER A 255 -19.11 4.97 -9.75
C SER A 255 -20.14 6.04 -10.08
N THR A 256 -21.30 5.98 -9.43
CA THR A 256 -22.40 6.94 -9.60
C THR A 256 -22.20 8.22 -8.80
N ASN A 257 -21.35 8.20 -7.77
CA ASN A 257 -21.18 9.32 -6.83
C ASN A 257 -19.79 9.32 -6.21
N LYS A 258 -18.78 9.66 -6.98
CA LYS A 258 -17.35 9.55 -6.62
C LYS A 258 -16.91 10.45 -5.47
N GLN A 259 -17.70 11.50 -5.18
CA GLN A 259 -17.44 12.50 -4.15
C GLN A 259 -18.16 12.20 -2.83
N GLU A 260 -18.90 11.10 -2.75
CA GLU A 260 -19.72 10.79 -1.60
C GLU A 260 -19.09 9.75 -0.70
N VAL A 261 -19.24 9.98 0.60
CA VAL A 261 -18.94 9.03 1.66
C VAL A 261 -20.24 8.65 2.32
N VAL A 262 -20.55 7.35 2.34
CA VAL A 262 -21.71 6.78 3.00
C VAL A 262 -21.24 6.02 4.21
N PHE A 263 -21.90 6.15 5.35
CA PHE A 263 -21.58 5.39 6.56
C PHE A 263 -22.78 4.62 7.10
N SER A 264 -22.49 3.45 7.63
CA SER A 264 -23.48 2.55 8.20
C SER A 264 -24.04 3.05 9.52
N SER A 265 -25.12 2.45 9.99
CA SER A 265 -25.56 2.59 11.38
C SER A 265 -24.49 2.08 12.35
N PRO A 266 -24.41 2.62 13.59
CA PRO A 266 -23.39 2.18 14.54
C PRO A 266 -23.55 0.71 14.89
N PHE A 267 -22.44 -0.01 14.98
CA PHE A 267 -22.35 -1.44 15.25
C PHE A 267 -23.03 -2.35 14.23
N GLN A 268 -23.48 -1.84 13.08
CA GLN A 268 -24.19 -2.57 12.03
C GLN A 268 -23.59 -2.24 10.66
N GLU A 269 -22.57 -2.96 10.26
CA GLU A 269 -21.81 -2.74 9.03
C GLU A 269 -22.66 -2.77 7.75
N GLY A 270 -23.74 -3.51 7.76
CA GLY A 270 -24.65 -3.69 6.63
C GLY A 270 -25.90 -2.83 6.65
N SER A 271 -26.15 -2.06 7.71
CA SER A 271 -27.35 -1.21 7.81
C SER A 271 -27.06 0.21 7.38
N LEU A 272 -27.75 0.67 6.35
CA LEU A 272 -27.67 2.04 5.84
C LEU A 272 -28.89 2.88 6.24
N LYS A 273 -29.58 2.51 7.33
CA LYS A 273 -30.80 3.16 7.77
C LYS A 273 -30.50 4.46 8.50
N VAL A 274 -30.90 5.58 7.93
CA VAL A 274 -30.73 6.91 8.53
C VAL A 274 -31.45 6.99 9.89
N SER A 275 -32.60 6.32 10.03
CA SER A 275 -33.37 6.29 11.26
C SER A 275 -32.65 5.74 12.49
N ILE A 276 -31.56 5.02 12.31
CA ILE A 276 -30.74 4.44 13.38
C ILE A 276 -29.27 4.86 13.29
N GLY A 277 -28.97 5.99 12.66
CA GLY A 277 -27.66 6.62 12.68
C GLY A 277 -26.75 6.33 11.51
N ALA A 278 -27.27 5.83 10.38
CA ALA A 278 -26.55 5.85 9.12
C ALA A 278 -26.67 7.22 8.44
N GLY A 279 -25.78 7.50 7.48
CA GLY A 279 -25.85 8.76 6.74
C GLY A 279 -24.84 8.83 5.61
N SER A 280 -24.81 10.00 4.99
CA SER A 280 -23.80 10.32 3.97
C SER A 280 -23.43 11.80 4.01
N PHE A 281 -22.29 12.10 3.45
CA PHE A 281 -21.87 13.48 3.16
C PHE A 281 -21.05 13.51 1.88
N LYS A 282 -20.97 14.68 1.26
CA LYS A 282 -20.19 14.90 0.04
C LYS A 282 -19.00 15.81 0.32
N VAL A 283 -17.92 15.52 -0.34
CA VAL A 283 -16.76 16.39 -0.48
C VAL A 283 -16.75 16.99 -1.89
N ASP A 284 -16.01 18.05 -2.12
CA ASP A 284 -16.03 18.80 -3.39
C ASP A 284 -14.95 18.32 -4.41
N ASP A 285 -14.43 17.09 -4.21
CA ASP A 285 -13.41 16.49 -5.08
C ASP A 285 -13.56 14.96 -5.15
N GLU A 286 -13.04 14.32 -6.23
CA GLU A 286 -13.13 12.86 -6.41
C GLU A 286 -12.28 12.12 -5.37
N ILE A 287 -12.90 11.16 -4.66
CA ILE A 287 -12.24 10.40 -3.59
C ILE A 287 -11.38 9.30 -4.21
N THR A 288 -10.09 9.31 -3.88
CA THR A 288 -9.11 8.31 -4.29
C THR A 288 -8.79 7.30 -3.20
N GLY A 289 -9.12 7.59 -1.94
CA GLY A 289 -8.93 6.68 -0.83
C GLY A 289 -9.44 7.20 0.50
N ILE A 290 -9.72 6.30 1.43
CA ILE A 290 -10.03 6.64 2.82
C ILE A 290 -9.16 5.80 3.75
N LYS A 291 -8.71 6.37 4.87
CA LYS A 291 -7.90 5.66 5.87
C LYS A 291 -8.10 6.25 7.25
N VAL A 292 -8.30 5.40 8.24
CA VAL A 292 -8.35 5.81 9.64
C VAL A 292 -6.93 5.99 10.16
N PHE A 293 -6.68 7.10 10.84
CA PHE A 293 -5.42 7.37 11.50
C PHE A 293 -5.62 8.34 12.68
N ARG A 294 -5.08 8.00 13.84
CA ARG A 294 -5.13 8.82 15.07
C ARG A 294 -6.52 9.41 15.35
N ASP A 295 -7.51 8.60 15.63
CA ASP A 295 -8.87 9.03 15.96
C ASP A 295 -9.59 9.89 14.89
N ASN A 296 -9.13 9.92 13.66
CA ASN A 296 -9.77 10.60 12.55
C ASN A 296 -9.85 9.70 11.32
N LEU A 297 -10.84 9.92 10.48
CA LEU A 297 -10.91 9.32 9.15
C LEU A 297 -10.39 10.37 8.14
N PHE A 298 -9.29 10.04 7.48
CA PHE A 298 -8.74 10.86 6.40
C PHE A 298 -9.37 10.44 5.07
N ILE A 299 -9.82 11.42 4.30
CA ILE A 299 -10.45 11.26 3.00
C ILE A 299 -9.50 11.91 1.99
N PHE A 300 -8.84 11.07 1.22
CA PHE A 300 -7.92 11.50 0.17
C PHE A 300 -8.69 11.68 -1.13
N CYS A 301 -8.48 12.80 -1.78
CA CYS A 301 -9.06 13.12 -3.08
C CYS A 301 -7.94 13.39 -4.11
N GLU A 302 -8.30 13.63 -5.36
CA GLU A 302 -7.33 13.89 -6.43
C GLU A 302 -6.47 15.13 -6.16
N THR A 303 -7.08 16.21 -5.64
CA THR A 303 -6.40 17.49 -5.42
C THR A 303 -6.39 17.97 -3.98
N ARG A 304 -7.11 17.28 -3.07
CA ARG A 304 -7.33 17.70 -1.68
C ARG A 304 -7.28 16.53 -0.72
N ILE A 305 -7.15 16.85 0.56
CA ILE A 305 -7.29 15.88 1.65
C ILE A 305 -8.21 16.50 2.70
N PHE A 306 -9.21 15.74 3.11
CA PHE A 306 -10.12 16.09 4.19
C PHE A 306 -9.91 15.18 5.38
N LYS A 307 -10.38 15.64 6.53
CA LYS A 307 -10.38 14.89 7.79
C LYS A 307 -11.77 14.93 8.39
N LEU A 308 -12.35 13.77 8.65
CA LEU A 308 -13.55 13.60 9.44
C LEU A 308 -13.15 13.34 10.89
N SER A 309 -13.68 14.15 11.78
CA SER A 309 -13.55 14.02 13.24
C SER A 309 -14.93 13.87 13.88
N GLY A 310 -14.98 13.43 15.12
CA GLY A 310 -16.22 13.19 15.85
C GLY A 310 -16.31 11.75 16.36
N SER A 311 -17.34 11.46 17.13
CA SER A 311 -17.56 10.16 17.76
C SER A 311 -18.86 9.47 17.34
N SER A 312 -19.79 10.20 16.71
CA SER A 312 -21.08 9.70 16.22
C SER A 312 -21.61 10.60 15.10
N GLU A 313 -22.64 10.17 14.40
CA GLU A 313 -23.27 10.93 13.31
C GLU A 313 -23.72 12.33 13.76
N ALA A 314 -24.10 12.49 15.02
CA ALA A 314 -24.57 13.76 15.56
C ALA A 314 -23.46 14.83 15.64
N ASN A 315 -22.19 14.44 15.67
CA ASN A 315 -21.04 15.35 15.81
C ASN A 315 -19.93 15.12 14.79
N PHE A 316 -20.18 14.34 13.75
CA PHE A 316 -19.23 14.20 12.65
C PHE A 316 -19.01 15.55 11.95
N ALA A 317 -17.76 15.96 11.85
CA ALA A 317 -17.36 17.21 11.24
C ALA A 317 -16.22 16.99 10.23
N VAL A 318 -16.42 17.42 9.00
CA VAL A 318 -15.42 17.38 7.93
C VAL A 318 -14.66 18.69 7.92
N SER A 319 -13.34 18.62 7.85
CA SER A 319 -12.45 19.78 7.74
C SER A 319 -11.35 19.55 6.74
N ASP A 320 -10.89 20.62 6.08
CA ASP A 320 -9.75 20.57 5.15
C ASP A 320 -8.45 20.27 5.92
N VAL A 321 -7.62 19.41 5.36
CA VAL A 321 -6.22 19.21 5.75
C VAL A 321 -5.32 19.94 4.77
N THR A 322 -5.59 19.79 3.46
CA THR A 322 -4.90 20.50 2.38
C THR A 322 -5.85 20.73 1.21
N ARG A 323 -5.62 21.82 0.47
CA ARG A 323 -6.44 22.23 -0.68
C ARG A 323 -5.73 22.08 -2.03
N ASN A 324 -4.44 21.82 -2.06
CA ASN A 324 -3.64 21.78 -3.30
C ASN A 324 -2.81 20.50 -3.43
N ILE A 325 -2.97 19.57 -2.50
CA ILE A 325 -2.23 18.32 -2.49
C ILE A 325 -3.22 17.19 -2.25
N GLY A 326 -3.33 16.32 -3.23
CA GLY A 326 -4.15 15.12 -3.17
C GLY A 326 -3.33 13.85 -3.27
N CYS A 327 -4.01 12.72 -3.39
CA CYS A 327 -3.42 11.41 -3.55
C CYS A 327 -3.81 10.83 -4.91
N ILE A 328 -2.82 10.40 -5.69
CA ILE A 328 -3.04 9.84 -7.03
C ILE A 328 -3.80 8.50 -6.96
N ASN A 329 -3.46 7.66 -5.97
CA ASN A 329 -4.04 6.33 -5.87
C ASN A 329 -4.10 5.86 -4.42
N GLY A 330 -5.29 5.47 -3.97
CA GLY A 330 -5.53 5.00 -2.59
C GLY A 330 -4.82 3.71 -2.20
N ASP A 331 -4.26 2.95 -3.16
CA ASP A 331 -3.44 1.77 -2.88
C ASP A 331 -2.05 2.12 -2.32
N THR A 332 -1.68 3.41 -2.38
CA THR A 332 -0.41 3.91 -1.89
C THR A 332 -0.49 4.47 -0.47
N ILE A 333 -1.70 4.57 0.10
CA ILE A 333 -1.91 5.12 1.44
C ILE A 333 -1.64 4.06 2.49
N GLN A 334 -0.60 4.26 3.29
CA GLN A 334 -0.22 3.34 4.36
C GLN A 334 0.11 4.10 5.66
N GLU A 335 -0.13 3.45 6.79
CA GLU A 335 0.44 3.89 8.06
C GLU A 335 1.90 3.44 8.13
N PHE A 336 2.79 4.40 8.27
CA PHE A 336 4.23 4.18 8.27
C PHE A 336 4.95 5.11 9.25
N ALA A 337 5.75 4.53 10.13
CA ALA A 337 6.56 5.26 11.11
C ALA A 337 5.76 6.29 11.96
N GLY A 338 4.51 5.98 12.28
CA GLY A 338 3.63 6.82 13.08
C GLY A 338 3.01 8.01 12.33
N ASP A 339 3.03 7.99 11.01
CA ASP A 339 2.36 8.93 10.11
C ASP A 339 1.64 8.18 8.98
N LEU A 340 0.84 8.89 8.17
CA LEU A 340 0.32 8.36 6.91
C LEU A 340 1.22 8.80 5.77
N ILE A 341 1.74 7.82 5.02
CA ILE A 341 2.47 8.03 3.77
C ILE A 341 1.54 7.78 2.58
N PHE A 342 1.66 8.59 1.53
CA PHE A 342 0.86 8.48 0.32
C PHE A 342 1.60 9.02 -0.90
N LEU A 343 1.16 8.64 -2.10
CA LEU A 343 1.68 9.14 -3.37
C LEU A 343 0.90 10.38 -3.79
N GLY A 344 1.54 11.54 -3.71
CA GLY A 344 1.05 12.79 -4.27
C GLY A 344 1.41 12.95 -5.76
N PRO A 345 0.96 14.04 -6.40
CA PRO A 345 1.22 14.29 -7.82
C PRO A 345 2.70 14.51 -8.17
N ASP A 346 3.51 14.80 -7.19
CA ASP A 346 4.92 15.11 -7.31
C ASP A 346 5.85 14.17 -6.52
N GLY A 347 5.35 13.06 -6.00
CA GLY A 347 6.12 12.05 -5.27
C GLY A 347 5.52 11.65 -3.94
N LEU A 348 6.30 10.94 -3.11
CA LEU A 348 5.84 10.51 -1.79
C LEU A 348 5.76 11.68 -0.80
N ARG A 349 4.69 11.68 -0.01
CA ARG A 349 4.40 12.68 1.03
C ARG A 349 3.88 12.03 2.30
N THR A 350 3.90 12.77 3.39
CA THR A 350 3.31 12.36 4.68
C THR A 350 2.29 13.39 5.16
N ILE A 351 1.29 12.92 5.94
CA ILE A 351 0.25 13.81 6.48
C ILE A 351 0.83 14.81 7.48
N ALA A 352 1.74 14.42 8.38
CA ALA A 352 2.33 15.34 9.35
C ALA A 352 3.19 16.41 8.65
N GLY A 353 3.91 16.05 7.59
CA GLY A 353 4.61 17.00 6.74
C GLY A 353 3.65 17.99 6.07
N THR A 354 2.49 17.51 5.64
CA THR A 354 1.46 18.29 4.94
C THR A 354 0.69 19.22 5.90
N ALA A 355 0.37 18.76 7.12
CA ALA A 355 -0.41 19.51 8.10
C ALA A 355 0.39 20.58 8.85
N ARG A 356 1.71 20.47 8.90
CA ARG A 356 2.59 21.37 9.67
C ARG A 356 2.76 22.76 9.06
N ILE A 357 2.34 22.95 7.82
CA ILE A 357 2.71 24.09 7.02
C ILE A 357 1.44 24.74 6.47
N GLY A 358 0.90 25.64 7.26
CA GLY A 358 0.00 26.68 6.74
C GLY A 358 0.71 27.64 5.77
N ASP A 359 2.02 27.47 5.54
CA ASP A 359 2.81 28.28 4.63
C ASP A 359 4.16 27.61 4.31
N VAL A 360 4.36 27.32 2.98
CA VAL A 360 5.64 27.11 2.27
C VAL A 360 6.51 25.89 2.62
N GLU A 361 6.89 25.16 1.56
CA GLU A 361 7.83 24.03 1.45
C GLU A 361 7.32 22.66 1.94
N LEU A 362 6.30 22.21 1.28
CA LEU A 362 5.92 20.80 1.21
C LEU A 362 6.91 20.04 0.31
N GLY A 363 8.13 19.84 0.79
CA GLY A 363 9.08 18.97 0.12
C GLY A 363 8.55 17.55 0.07
N THR A 364 8.62 16.92 -1.08
CA THR A 364 8.42 15.48 -1.18
C THR A 364 9.53 14.78 -0.41
N ILE A 365 9.17 13.73 0.32
CA ILE A 365 10.19 12.90 1.00
C ILE A 365 11.04 12.12 -0.02
N SER A 366 10.54 11.95 -1.25
CA SER A 366 11.19 11.21 -2.36
C SER A 366 12.15 12.04 -3.21
N SER A 367 12.57 13.22 -2.78
CA SER A 367 13.40 14.14 -3.58
C SER A 367 14.67 13.50 -4.14
N ASN A 368 15.32 12.61 -3.39
CA ASN A 368 16.52 11.91 -3.84
C ASN A 368 16.31 11.00 -5.05
N VAL A 369 15.10 10.49 -5.25
CA VAL A 369 14.72 9.57 -6.32
C VAL A 369 13.58 10.13 -7.18
N GLN A 370 13.43 11.45 -7.23
CA GLN A 370 12.33 12.14 -7.87
C GLN A 370 12.14 11.76 -9.34
N SER A 371 13.23 11.53 -10.07
CA SER A 371 13.17 11.14 -11.49
C SER A 371 12.43 9.81 -11.70
N ILE A 372 12.58 8.86 -10.77
CA ILE A 372 11.86 7.58 -10.82
C ILE A 372 10.38 7.79 -10.57
N PHE A 373 10.02 8.63 -9.60
CA PHE A 373 8.62 8.93 -9.31
C PHE A 373 7.94 9.65 -10.47
N ASN A 374 8.57 10.67 -11.04
CA ASN A 374 8.02 11.41 -12.18
C ASN A 374 7.73 10.49 -13.39
N ASP A 375 8.67 9.59 -13.73
CA ASP A 375 8.49 8.63 -14.82
C ASP A 375 7.37 7.63 -14.53
N ASN A 376 7.27 7.15 -13.30
CA ASN A 376 6.26 6.15 -12.93
C ASN A 376 4.88 6.78 -12.72
N ILE A 377 4.77 7.95 -12.13
CA ILE A 377 3.50 8.69 -12.01
C ILE A 377 2.89 8.95 -13.39
N ALA A 378 3.72 9.32 -14.37
CA ALA A 378 3.26 9.61 -15.73
C ALA A 378 2.86 8.34 -16.52
N ASN A 379 3.48 7.20 -16.27
CA ASN A 379 3.41 6.03 -17.14
C ASN A 379 2.88 4.74 -16.49
N ALA A 380 2.74 4.69 -15.16
CA ALA A 380 2.18 3.52 -14.51
C ALA A 380 0.66 3.46 -14.65
N THR A 381 0.15 2.28 -14.87
CA THR A 381 -1.28 1.98 -14.96
C THR A 381 -1.85 1.47 -13.65
N GLU A 382 -1.01 0.87 -12.82
CA GLU A 382 -1.41 0.32 -11.52
C GLU A 382 -0.34 0.62 -10.46
N PHE A 383 -0.83 0.82 -9.24
CA PHE A 383 -0.02 1.06 -8.06
C PHE A 383 -0.36 0.03 -6.99
N ASP A 384 0.61 -0.30 -6.15
CA ASP A 384 0.42 -1.10 -4.96
C ASP A 384 1.44 -0.71 -3.90
N SER A 385 1.12 -0.91 -2.63
CA SER A 385 2.07 -0.64 -1.56
C SER A 385 1.88 -1.56 -0.37
N VAL A 386 2.95 -1.77 0.38
CA VAL A 386 2.94 -2.57 1.60
C VAL A 386 3.96 -2.03 2.60
N VAL A 387 3.65 -2.14 3.88
CA VAL A 387 4.57 -1.78 4.97
C VAL A 387 5.10 -3.04 5.63
N ILE A 388 6.39 -3.05 5.89
CA ILE A 388 7.10 -4.09 6.66
C ILE A 388 7.57 -3.43 7.96
N THR A 389 6.77 -3.61 9.02
CA THR A 389 6.92 -2.85 10.27
C THR A 389 8.20 -3.18 11.04
N ASP A 390 8.64 -4.43 11.04
CA ASP A 390 9.88 -4.88 11.69
C ASP A 390 11.16 -4.32 11.05
N LYS A 391 11.08 -3.94 9.77
CA LYS A 391 12.16 -3.28 9.03
C LYS A 391 12.01 -1.77 8.93
N THR A 392 10.96 -1.19 9.50
CA THR A 392 10.58 0.22 9.30
C THR A 392 10.65 0.60 7.82
N GLN A 393 9.95 -0.19 6.98
CA GLN A 393 10.07 -0.13 5.54
C GLN A 393 8.70 0.00 4.88
N TYR A 394 8.58 0.95 3.95
CA TYR A 394 7.45 1.11 3.03
C TYR A 394 7.93 0.72 1.62
N ARG A 395 7.22 -0.17 0.96
CA ARG A 395 7.46 -0.58 -0.43
C ARG A 395 6.31 -0.11 -1.30
N ILE A 396 6.62 0.60 -2.37
CA ILE A 396 5.65 1.00 -3.39
C ILE A 396 6.04 0.35 -4.72
N PHE A 397 5.04 -0.14 -5.45
CA PHE A 397 5.22 -0.81 -6.74
C PHE A 397 4.44 -0.07 -7.82
N PHE A 398 5.07 0.07 -8.96
CA PHE A 398 4.53 0.71 -10.16
C PHE A 398 4.49 -0.31 -11.28
N THR A 399 3.32 -0.57 -11.85
CA THR A 399 3.16 -1.49 -12.96
C THR A 399 2.82 -0.72 -14.21
N LYS A 400 3.68 -0.82 -15.23
CA LYS A 400 3.46 -0.30 -16.58
C LYS A 400 2.92 -1.45 -17.42
N SER A 401 1.68 -1.33 -17.89
CA SER A 401 1.08 -2.30 -18.80
C SER A 401 1.38 -1.88 -20.23
N SER A 402 2.23 -2.63 -20.91
CA SER A 402 2.34 -2.59 -22.37
C SER A 402 1.92 -3.93 -22.95
N VAL A 403 1.45 -3.92 -24.19
CA VAL A 403 1.00 -5.16 -24.88
C VAL A 403 2.07 -6.25 -24.79
N GLY A 404 1.79 -7.29 -24.01
CA GLY A 404 2.66 -8.48 -23.86
C GLY A 404 3.82 -8.38 -22.87
N GLN A 405 4.02 -7.23 -22.17
CA GLN A 405 5.07 -7.10 -21.16
C GLN A 405 4.63 -6.26 -19.97
N ASN A 406 4.53 -6.88 -18.82
CA ASN A 406 4.34 -6.18 -17.55
C ASN A 406 5.68 -5.83 -16.92
N GLN A 407 6.03 -4.56 -16.96
CA GLN A 407 7.20 -4.04 -16.28
C GLN A 407 6.76 -3.49 -14.92
N THR A 408 6.99 -4.25 -13.87
CA THR A 408 6.80 -3.78 -12.50
C THR A 408 8.15 -3.41 -11.91
N LYS A 409 8.25 -2.21 -11.39
CA LYS A 409 9.36 -1.75 -10.56
C LYS A 409 8.83 -1.36 -9.20
N GLY A 410 9.64 -1.53 -8.18
CA GLY A 410 9.32 -1.07 -6.83
C GLY A 410 10.38 -0.16 -6.29
N ILE A 411 9.99 0.67 -5.33
CA ILE A 411 10.87 1.50 -4.51
C ILE A 411 10.68 1.08 -3.06
N ILE A 412 11.80 0.84 -2.41
CA ILE A 412 11.88 0.67 -0.97
C ILE A 412 12.17 2.03 -0.37
N CYS A 413 11.41 2.41 0.65
CA CYS A 413 11.62 3.60 1.47
C CYS A 413 11.82 3.15 2.91
N VAL A 414 12.95 3.46 3.51
CA VAL A 414 13.27 3.14 4.91
C VAL A 414 13.45 4.43 5.69
N LEU A 415 12.82 4.53 6.86
CA LEU A 415 13.08 5.64 7.78
C LEU A 415 14.22 5.26 8.73
N LYS A 416 15.36 5.96 8.62
CA LYS A 416 16.55 5.75 9.42
C LYS A 416 17.02 7.08 10.03
N ALA A 417 17.13 7.13 11.34
CA ALA A 417 17.58 8.34 12.06
C ALA A 417 16.91 9.65 11.56
N GLN A 418 15.58 9.61 11.36
CA GLN A 418 14.74 10.71 10.86
C GLN A 418 15.02 11.13 9.40
N LYS A 419 15.74 10.32 8.63
CA LYS A 419 15.94 10.51 7.19
C LYS A 419 15.34 9.35 6.42
N PHE A 420 14.82 9.65 5.24
CA PHE A 420 14.32 8.63 4.31
C PHE A 420 15.44 8.21 3.37
N GLU A 421 15.76 6.93 3.36
CA GLU A 421 16.66 6.31 2.42
C GLU A 421 15.88 5.42 1.44
N PHE A 422 16.32 5.41 0.17
CA PHE A 422 15.61 4.75 -0.91
C PHE A 422 16.48 3.71 -1.61
N SER A 423 15.82 2.70 -2.18
CA SER A 423 16.42 1.76 -3.12
C SER A 423 15.39 1.23 -4.11
N GLU A 424 15.84 0.67 -5.23
CA GLU A 424 14.97 0.00 -6.20
C GLU A 424 14.80 -1.47 -5.89
N ILE A 425 13.61 -2.00 -6.19
CA ILE A 425 13.32 -3.43 -6.14
C ILE A 425 12.84 -3.91 -7.51
N VAL A 426 13.43 -4.97 -8.01
CA VAL A 426 13.13 -5.56 -9.32
C VAL A 426 12.98 -7.07 -9.15
N GLY A 427 11.96 -7.65 -9.77
CA GLY A 427 11.68 -9.09 -9.70
C GLY A 427 10.47 -9.47 -8.84
N ILE A 428 10.02 -8.58 -7.96
CA ILE A 428 8.73 -8.72 -7.27
C ILE A 428 7.67 -7.99 -8.09
N LYS A 429 6.61 -8.71 -8.49
CA LYS A 429 5.54 -8.19 -9.37
C LYS A 429 4.18 -8.39 -8.71
N PRO A 430 3.84 -7.58 -7.70
CA PRO A 430 2.56 -7.67 -7.02
C PRO A 430 1.45 -7.03 -7.87
N SER A 431 0.26 -7.59 -7.81
CA SER A 431 -0.99 -6.94 -8.22
C SER A 431 -1.77 -6.44 -7.02
N CYS A 432 -1.55 -7.03 -5.86
CA CYS A 432 -2.07 -6.63 -4.57
C CYS A 432 -1.14 -7.16 -3.48
N ALA A 433 -1.09 -6.50 -2.34
CA ALA A 433 -0.31 -6.94 -1.18
C ALA A 433 -1.05 -6.71 0.13
N ASP A 434 -0.71 -7.49 1.14
CA ASP A 434 -1.20 -7.37 2.51
C ASP A 434 -0.05 -7.66 3.48
N SER A 435 -0.03 -6.95 4.59
CA SER A 435 0.93 -7.12 5.68
C SER A 435 0.18 -7.26 6.99
N PHE A 436 0.51 -8.27 7.75
CA PHE A 436 -0.13 -8.55 9.03
C PHE A 436 0.86 -9.18 10.01
N VAL A 437 0.52 -9.09 11.29
CA VAL A 437 1.31 -9.72 12.36
C VAL A 437 0.65 -11.04 12.77
N SER A 438 1.40 -12.11 12.76
CA SER A 438 0.97 -13.42 13.22
C SER A 438 2.04 -13.98 14.16
N GLU A 439 1.63 -14.36 15.39
CA GLU A 439 2.52 -14.92 16.40
C GLU A 439 3.79 -14.07 16.65
N GLY A 440 3.65 -12.73 16.59
CA GLY A 440 4.75 -11.78 16.78
C GLY A 440 5.66 -11.57 15.56
N ASN A 441 5.40 -12.25 14.43
CA ASN A 441 6.15 -12.07 13.19
C ASN A 441 5.34 -11.28 12.16
N VAL A 442 5.99 -10.38 11.45
CA VAL A 442 5.39 -9.70 10.30
C VAL A 442 5.39 -10.66 9.11
N ILE A 443 4.22 -10.89 8.55
CA ILE A 443 4.03 -11.68 7.34
C ILE A 443 3.56 -10.74 6.24
N VAL A 444 4.29 -10.73 5.13
CA VAL A 444 4.00 -9.92 3.95
C VAL A 444 3.60 -10.85 2.82
N LEU A 445 2.37 -10.69 2.35
CA LEU A 445 1.85 -11.46 1.21
C LEU A 445 1.69 -10.57 -0.01
N HIS A 446 1.86 -11.15 -1.19
CA HIS A 446 1.45 -10.50 -2.42
C HIS A 446 0.78 -11.49 -3.37
N GLY A 447 -0.24 -11.00 -4.07
CA GLY A 447 -0.83 -11.68 -5.20
C GLY A 447 -0.01 -11.43 -6.45
N ALA A 448 0.29 -12.48 -7.20
CA ALA A 448 1.09 -12.36 -8.41
C ALA A 448 0.32 -11.69 -9.54
N TYR A 449 0.98 -10.84 -10.29
CA TYR A 449 0.40 -10.18 -11.46
C TYR A 449 0.10 -11.15 -12.61
N GLN A 450 0.91 -12.18 -12.80
CA GLN A 450 0.83 -13.06 -13.97
C GLN A 450 0.62 -14.55 -13.65
N THR A 451 1.13 -15.05 -12.53
CA THR A 451 1.19 -16.49 -12.26
C THR A 451 -0.01 -17.05 -11.51
N GLY A 452 -0.83 -16.17 -10.91
CA GLY A 452 -2.01 -16.57 -10.14
C GLY A 452 -1.70 -17.24 -8.79
N TYR A 453 -0.47 -17.15 -8.30
CA TYR A 453 -0.09 -17.60 -6.96
C TYR A 453 -0.13 -16.47 -5.94
N ILE A 454 -0.30 -16.85 -4.69
CA ILE A 454 -0.02 -15.97 -3.54
C ILE A 454 1.37 -16.32 -3.02
N TYR A 455 2.21 -15.30 -2.89
CA TYR A 455 3.57 -15.42 -2.40
C TYR A 455 3.73 -14.75 -1.04
N ARG A 456 4.57 -15.35 -0.20
CA ARG A 456 5.09 -14.71 1.01
C ARG A 456 6.44 -14.07 0.68
N GLN A 457 6.52 -12.76 0.82
CA GLN A 457 7.79 -12.01 0.76
C GLN A 457 8.62 -12.28 2.03
N GLU A 458 9.87 -11.85 2.03
CA GLU A 458 10.83 -12.06 3.10
C GLU A 458 11.03 -13.55 3.45
N SER A 459 10.94 -14.41 2.43
CA SER A 459 11.01 -15.87 2.57
C SER A 459 11.98 -16.47 1.56
N GLY A 460 13.09 -17.02 2.10
CA GLY A 460 14.13 -17.64 1.29
C GLY A 460 15.03 -16.64 0.56
N ASN A 461 15.91 -17.18 -0.29
CA ASN A 461 17.01 -16.46 -0.94
C ASN A 461 16.80 -16.25 -2.44
N THR A 462 15.65 -16.65 -2.97
CA THR A 462 15.31 -16.63 -4.39
C THR A 462 13.89 -16.11 -4.60
N PHE A 463 13.59 -15.66 -5.80
CA PHE A 463 12.24 -15.35 -6.24
C PHE A 463 11.56 -16.62 -6.78
N ASP A 464 11.02 -17.45 -5.87
CA ASP A 464 10.41 -18.75 -6.18
C ASP A 464 11.32 -19.62 -7.10
N GLY A 465 12.60 -19.73 -6.72
CA GLY A 465 13.62 -20.48 -7.44
C GLY A 465 14.47 -19.66 -8.44
N THR A 466 14.08 -18.43 -8.75
CA THR A 466 14.86 -17.52 -9.60
C THR A 466 15.84 -16.70 -8.76
N SER A 467 17.08 -16.53 -9.22
CA SER A 467 18.09 -15.74 -8.53
C SER A 467 17.69 -14.26 -8.38
N ILE A 468 18.16 -13.63 -7.30
CA ILE A 468 17.96 -12.21 -7.03
C ILE A 468 19.17 -11.45 -7.54
N LEU A 469 18.99 -10.62 -8.56
CA LEU A 469 20.07 -9.78 -9.10
C LEU A 469 20.22 -8.52 -8.27
N GLY A 470 21.19 -8.52 -7.35
CA GLY A 470 21.55 -7.38 -6.54
C GLY A 470 22.60 -6.51 -7.24
N LYS A 471 22.43 -5.18 -7.18
CA LYS A 471 23.40 -4.22 -7.74
C LYS A 471 23.57 -3.03 -6.83
N TYR A 472 24.83 -2.71 -6.56
CA TYR A 472 25.25 -1.49 -5.90
C TYR A 472 26.29 -0.78 -6.76
N ARG A 473 26.18 0.54 -6.90
CA ARG A 473 27.20 1.41 -7.49
C ARG A 473 27.42 2.63 -6.62
N SER A 474 28.69 2.86 -6.21
CA SER A 474 29.08 4.09 -5.53
C SER A 474 29.07 5.31 -6.47
N PRO A 475 29.11 6.53 -5.95
CA PRO A 475 29.50 7.71 -6.72
C PRO A 475 30.91 7.54 -7.31
N ASP A 476 31.26 8.39 -8.26
CA ASP A 476 32.62 8.50 -8.79
C ASP A 476 33.49 9.31 -7.81
N LEU A 477 34.30 8.61 -7.02
CA LEU A 477 35.09 9.16 -5.91
C LEU A 477 36.34 9.85 -6.44
N THR A 478 36.45 11.15 -6.21
CA THR A 478 37.62 11.96 -6.59
C THR A 478 38.61 12.17 -5.45
N PHE A 479 38.26 11.71 -4.23
CA PHE A 479 39.08 11.86 -3.02
C PHE A 479 39.51 13.32 -2.76
N ASN A 480 38.60 14.24 -2.95
CA ASN A 480 38.73 15.70 -2.80
C ASN A 480 39.65 16.38 -3.81
N ASP A 481 40.32 15.67 -4.72
CA ASP A 481 41.14 16.27 -5.78
C ASP A 481 40.94 15.54 -7.13
N PRO A 482 40.10 16.06 -8.01
CA PRO A 482 39.90 15.49 -9.33
C PRO A 482 41.07 15.70 -10.30
N GLY A 483 42.04 16.53 -9.96
CA GLY A 483 43.21 16.81 -10.80
C GLY A 483 44.40 15.84 -10.58
N ILE A 484 44.33 14.98 -9.57
CA ILE A 484 45.40 14.02 -9.27
C ILE A 484 44.91 12.60 -9.65
N ARG A 485 45.75 11.87 -10.39
CA ARG A 485 45.51 10.46 -10.73
C ARG A 485 45.77 9.57 -9.50
N LYS A 486 44.85 8.61 -9.24
CA LYS A 486 44.95 7.61 -8.19
C LYS A 486 45.27 6.26 -8.81
N HIS A 487 46.37 5.64 -8.37
CA HIS A 487 46.74 4.27 -8.71
C HIS A 487 46.18 3.35 -7.63
N MET A 488 45.13 2.62 -7.97
CA MET A 488 44.46 1.73 -7.01
C MET A 488 45.34 0.52 -6.73
N GLN A 489 45.36 0.08 -5.47
CA GLN A 489 46.14 -1.08 -5.03
C GLN A 489 45.27 -2.14 -4.40
N ARG A 490 44.32 -1.71 -3.55
CA ARG A 490 43.48 -2.64 -2.82
C ARG A 490 42.12 -2.01 -2.50
N VAL A 491 41.09 -2.83 -2.53
CA VAL A 491 39.76 -2.53 -1.96
C VAL A 491 39.53 -3.51 -0.82
N VAL A 492 39.22 -3.01 0.34
CA VAL A 492 38.74 -3.80 1.48
C VAL A 492 37.25 -3.60 1.59
N VAL A 493 36.49 -4.68 1.47
CA VAL A 493 35.02 -4.68 1.59
C VAL A 493 34.67 -5.12 3.00
N ASN A 494 33.98 -4.27 3.74
CA ASN A 494 33.40 -4.60 5.04
C ASN A 494 31.95 -5.04 4.84
N TYR A 495 31.63 -6.25 5.25
CA TYR A 495 30.30 -6.81 5.13
C TYR A 495 29.90 -7.66 6.32
N LYS A 496 28.58 -7.83 6.52
CA LYS A 496 28.01 -8.75 7.52
C LYS A 496 27.32 -9.87 6.77
N PRO A 497 27.92 -11.07 6.67
CA PRO A 497 27.32 -12.20 5.98
C PRO A 497 26.25 -12.86 6.85
N GLU A 498 25.21 -13.39 6.22
CA GLU A 498 24.24 -14.31 6.84
C GLU A 498 24.55 -15.76 6.43
N ALA A 499 25.33 -15.97 5.36
CA ALA A 499 25.95 -17.22 4.91
C ALA A 499 27.06 -16.92 3.90
N ALA A 500 27.54 -17.93 3.15
CA ALA A 500 28.49 -17.74 2.07
C ALA A 500 28.02 -16.70 1.05
N ILE A 501 28.92 -15.84 0.61
CA ILE A 501 28.67 -14.78 -0.38
C ILE A 501 29.19 -15.25 -1.73
N ASP A 502 28.42 -14.93 -2.78
CA ASP A 502 28.76 -15.12 -4.20
C ASP A 502 28.43 -13.81 -4.93
N ALA A 503 29.40 -12.90 -4.92
CA ALA A 503 29.24 -11.59 -5.52
C ALA A 503 30.53 -11.14 -6.21
N ASP A 504 30.41 -10.27 -7.19
CA ASP A 504 31.49 -9.68 -7.95
C ASP A 504 31.70 -8.21 -7.61
N LEU A 505 32.96 -7.83 -7.35
CA LEU A 505 33.39 -6.44 -7.22
C LEU A 505 33.96 -5.97 -8.57
N PHE A 506 33.49 -4.82 -9.03
CA PHE A 506 34.04 -4.13 -10.19
C PHE A 506 34.60 -2.78 -9.75
N VAL A 507 35.80 -2.44 -10.24
CA VAL A 507 36.39 -1.11 -10.10
C VAL A 507 36.29 -0.42 -11.45
N ARG A 508 35.79 0.78 -11.48
CA ARG A 508 35.61 1.58 -12.69
C ARG A 508 36.26 2.93 -12.52
N TYR A 509 36.81 3.47 -13.61
CA TYR A 509 37.60 4.67 -13.61
C TYR A 509 37.02 5.76 -14.50
N ASP A 510 37.27 7.01 -14.16
CA ASP A 510 37.04 8.20 -14.98
C ASP A 510 35.60 8.25 -15.58
N TYR A 511 34.58 8.06 -14.73
CA TYR A 511 33.14 8.08 -15.10
C TYR A 511 32.77 7.01 -16.14
N GLU A 512 33.54 5.91 -16.18
CA GLU A 512 33.40 4.83 -17.16
C GLU A 512 33.55 5.30 -18.63
N ASP A 513 34.34 6.33 -18.87
CA ASP A 513 34.70 6.74 -20.22
C ASP A 513 35.21 5.53 -21.02
N LYS A 514 34.90 5.51 -22.32
CA LYS A 514 35.27 4.38 -23.23
C LYS A 514 36.76 4.09 -23.25
N ASP A 515 37.61 5.10 -23.03
CA ASP A 515 39.07 5.02 -23.04
C ASP A 515 39.68 4.76 -21.65
N SER A 516 38.86 4.66 -20.59
CA SER A 516 39.30 4.36 -19.24
C SER A 516 39.58 2.87 -19.01
N PRO A 517 40.49 2.50 -18.10
CA PRO A 517 40.74 1.11 -17.74
C PRO A 517 39.46 0.43 -17.23
N ARG A 518 39.23 -0.81 -17.70
CA ARG A 518 38.07 -1.65 -17.28
C ARG A 518 38.59 -3.02 -16.83
N PRO A 519 39.12 -3.12 -15.60
CA PRO A 519 39.54 -4.41 -15.04
C PRO A 519 38.39 -5.42 -15.02
N SER A 520 38.73 -6.70 -15.08
CA SER A 520 37.76 -7.80 -14.89
C SER A 520 37.11 -7.73 -13.51
N ALA A 521 36.01 -8.46 -13.32
CA ALA A 521 35.40 -8.63 -12.03
C ALA A 521 36.36 -9.32 -11.04
N TYR A 522 36.29 -8.92 -9.81
CA TYR A 522 37.00 -9.54 -8.70
C TYR A 522 35.98 -10.28 -7.83
N PRO A 523 36.12 -11.60 -7.64
CA PRO A 523 35.18 -12.35 -6.83
C PRO A 523 35.27 -11.92 -5.36
N LEU A 524 34.13 -11.77 -4.73
CA LEU A 524 33.97 -11.53 -3.28
C LEU A 524 33.51 -12.80 -2.58
N ASP A 525 34.05 -13.94 -2.98
CA ASP A 525 33.66 -15.23 -2.43
C ASP A 525 34.12 -15.36 -0.96
N SER A 526 33.20 -15.76 -0.12
CA SER A 526 33.49 -16.16 1.26
C SER A 526 33.13 -17.63 1.40
N THR A 527 34.13 -18.45 1.61
CA THR A 527 33.95 -19.91 1.81
C THR A 527 33.63 -20.29 3.25
N ASP A 528 33.67 -19.34 4.18
CA ASP A 528 33.48 -19.62 5.59
C ASP A 528 31.99 -19.77 5.90
N VAL A 529 31.53 -21.01 5.95
CA VAL A 529 30.20 -21.38 6.42
C VAL A 529 30.12 -21.17 7.93
N VAL A 530 29.44 -20.12 8.36
CA VAL A 530 29.16 -19.91 9.79
C VAL A 530 28.11 -20.93 10.22
N ALA A 531 28.41 -21.72 11.27
CA ALA A 531 27.43 -22.61 11.87
C ALA A 531 26.33 -21.79 12.56
N ILE A 532 25.08 -21.90 12.07
CA ILE A 532 23.92 -21.29 12.69
C ILE A 532 23.31 -22.30 13.65
N TYR A 533 23.20 -21.91 14.94
CA TYR A 533 22.58 -22.77 15.97
C TYR A 533 21.15 -23.17 15.57
N GLY A 534 20.86 -24.44 15.55
CA GLY A 534 19.55 -25.01 15.22
C GLY A 534 19.30 -25.32 13.74
N THR A 535 20.19 -24.90 12.81
CA THR A 535 20.03 -25.17 11.37
C THR A 535 21.21 -25.87 10.71
N SER A 536 22.39 -25.83 11.33
CA SER A 536 23.60 -26.42 10.76
C SER A 536 23.75 -27.90 11.17
N THR A 537 24.10 -28.73 10.19
CA THR A 537 24.36 -30.17 10.42
C THR A 537 25.70 -30.34 11.15
N TYR A 538 25.70 -31.12 12.22
CA TYR A 538 26.90 -31.41 13.01
C TYR A 538 28.01 -32.02 12.14
N GLY A 539 29.19 -31.42 12.16
CA GLY A 539 30.38 -31.90 11.43
C GLY A 539 30.61 -31.30 10.04
N VAL A 540 29.73 -30.44 9.52
CA VAL A 540 29.91 -29.78 8.23
C VAL A 540 30.44 -28.35 8.36
N PRO A 541 29.91 -27.44 9.21
CA PRO A 541 30.57 -26.16 9.49
C PRO A 541 31.47 -26.23 10.70
N THR A 542 32.54 -25.45 10.70
CA THR A 542 33.45 -25.31 11.84
C THR A 542 32.78 -24.50 12.95
N TYR A 543 32.59 -25.10 14.12
CA TYR A 543 32.12 -24.39 15.30
C TYR A 543 33.16 -23.33 15.69
N GLY A 544 32.76 -22.04 15.71
CA GLY A 544 33.63 -20.92 16.09
C GLY A 544 34.39 -20.25 14.96
N GLY A 545 34.08 -20.53 13.70
CA GLY A 545 34.55 -19.72 12.57
C GLY A 545 33.99 -18.30 12.70
N THR A 546 34.82 -17.32 13.11
CA THR A 546 34.47 -15.93 12.93
C THR A 546 34.42 -15.69 11.44
N SER A 547 33.20 -15.42 10.89
CA SER A 547 33.08 -14.88 9.54
C SER A 547 34.03 -13.69 9.46
N GLN A 548 35.00 -13.74 8.56
CA GLN A 548 35.84 -12.57 8.36
C GLN A 548 34.97 -11.46 7.79
N PRO A 549 34.66 -10.39 8.54
CA PRO A 549 33.81 -9.32 8.06
C PRO A 549 34.52 -8.44 7.00
N LEU A 550 35.70 -8.83 6.56
CA LEU A 550 36.56 -8.07 5.67
C LEU A 550 37.13 -8.96 4.56
N VAL A 551 36.74 -8.67 3.33
CA VAL A 551 37.42 -9.20 2.13
C VAL A 551 38.42 -8.17 1.64
N ARG A 552 39.69 -8.58 1.46
CA ARG A 552 40.76 -7.75 0.94
C ARG A 552 41.11 -8.16 -0.48
N GLN A 553 40.66 -7.35 -1.45
CA GLN A 553 40.88 -7.61 -2.86
C GLN A 553 41.98 -6.69 -3.42
N ALA A 554 43.05 -7.26 -3.96
CA ALA A 554 44.00 -6.51 -4.76
C ALA A 554 43.34 -6.11 -6.08
N VAL A 555 43.47 -4.86 -6.47
CA VAL A 555 42.82 -4.31 -7.68
C VAL A 555 43.83 -3.56 -8.53
N GLU A 556 43.58 -3.55 -9.84
CA GLU A 556 44.42 -2.94 -10.84
C GLU A 556 43.79 -1.68 -11.44
N GLY A 557 44.62 -0.80 -11.94
CA GLY A 557 44.19 0.37 -12.71
C GLY A 557 44.44 1.69 -12.01
N SER A 558 44.14 2.75 -12.74
CA SER A 558 44.28 4.12 -12.24
C SER A 558 43.32 5.06 -12.95
N GLY A 559 42.88 6.10 -12.26
CA GLY A 559 42.00 7.12 -12.78
C GLY A 559 42.00 8.38 -11.92
N PHE A 560 41.37 9.43 -12.41
CA PHE A 560 41.14 10.68 -11.66
C PHE A 560 39.93 10.53 -10.74
N ALA A 561 38.97 9.70 -11.14
CA ALA A 561 37.82 9.28 -10.34
C ALA A 561 37.73 7.75 -10.32
N VAL A 562 37.22 7.18 -9.23
CA VAL A 562 37.06 5.73 -9.04
C VAL A 562 35.67 5.44 -8.55
N ALA A 563 34.98 4.51 -9.19
CA ALA A 563 33.68 3.99 -8.76
C ALA A 563 33.77 2.49 -8.45
N LEU A 564 33.06 2.08 -7.41
CA LEU A 564 32.90 0.68 -7.04
C LEU A 564 31.51 0.19 -7.46
N ARG A 565 31.45 -1.03 -7.98
CA ARG A 565 30.20 -1.76 -8.20
C ARG A 565 30.27 -3.12 -7.52
N VAL A 566 29.17 -3.52 -6.91
CA VAL A 566 28.98 -4.89 -6.43
C VAL A 566 27.76 -5.45 -7.13
N ASN A 567 27.94 -6.56 -7.83
CA ASN A 567 26.85 -7.30 -8.46
C ASN A 567 26.73 -8.67 -7.78
N ASP A 568 25.51 -9.01 -7.42
CA ASP A 568 25.17 -10.32 -6.87
C ASP A 568 24.12 -10.96 -7.80
N GLY A 569 24.38 -12.14 -8.29
CA GLY A 569 23.47 -12.93 -9.13
C GLY A 569 23.19 -14.30 -8.53
N GLY A 570 23.66 -14.52 -7.29
CA GLY A 570 23.59 -15.79 -6.61
C GLY A 570 22.21 -16.14 -6.03
N THR A 571 22.12 -17.37 -5.55
CA THR A 571 20.96 -17.91 -4.81
C THR A 571 21.30 -18.08 -3.31
N THR A 572 22.44 -17.54 -2.88
CA THR A 572 22.94 -17.60 -1.50
C THR A 572 22.11 -16.73 -0.57
N ALA A 573 22.32 -16.86 0.74
CA ALA A 573 21.66 -16.03 1.74
C ALA A 573 22.03 -14.54 1.60
N PRO A 574 21.19 -13.62 2.10
CA PRO A 574 21.49 -12.20 2.14
C PRO A 574 22.77 -11.88 2.92
N TYR A 575 23.32 -10.71 2.64
CA TYR A 575 24.42 -10.10 3.37
C TYR A 575 24.27 -8.58 3.35
N SER A 576 24.88 -7.89 4.31
CA SER A 576 24.88 -6.42 4.35
C SER A 576 26.27 -5.89 4.00
N LEU A 577 26.34 -5.04 2.97
CA LEU A 577 27.51 -4.23 2.67
C LEU A 577 27.58 -3.08 3.68
N LYS A 578 28.59 -3.07 4.56
CA LYS A 578 28.72 -2.06 5.62
C LYS A 578 29.57 -0.86 5.17
N GLY A 579 30.58 -1.09 4.34
CA GLY A 579 31.44 -0.04 3.83
C GLY A 579 32.63 -0.55 3.05
N PHE A 580 33.41 0.39 2.56
CA PHE A 580 34.61 0.13 1.76
C PHE A 580 35.79 0.94 2.27
N GLN A 581 36.97 0.35 2.20
CA GLN A 581 38.23 1.07 2.34
C GLN A 581 39.05 0.89 1.06
N LEU A 582 39.49 1.99 0.48
CA LEU A 582 40.28 2.01 -0.74
C LEU A 582 41.74 2.40 -0.36
N GLU A 583 42.70 1.63 -0.85
CA GLU A 583 44.10 1.90 -0.70
C GLU A 583 44.69 2.26 -2.08
N TYR A 584 45.26 3.47 -2.20
CA TYR A 584 45.77 3.99 -3.45
C TYR A 584 47.03 4.81 -3.26
N GLN A 585 47.78 4.98 -4.33
CA GLN A 585 48.92 5.89 -4.41
C GLN A 585 48.53 7.10 -5.28
N LEU A 586 49.01 8.28 -4.87
CA LEU A 586 48.83 9.49 -5.65
C LEU A 586 49.80 9.51 -6.83
N GLY A 587 49.32 9.73 -8.00
CA GLY A 587 50.09 9.91 -9.21
C GLY A 587 50.40 11.38 -9.52
N ALA A 588 50.87 11.64 -10.71
CA ALA A 588 51.12 13.00 -11.16
C ALA A 588 49.79 13.78 -11.31
N ARG A 589 49.86 15.08 -11.06
CA ARG A 589 48.81 16.04 -11.37
C ARG A 589 48.77 16.30 -12.87
N ARG A 590 47.60 16.36 -13.46
CA ARG A 590 47.38 16.75 -14.86
C ARG A 590 47.36 18.26 -15.01
#